data_f68b1ed72320d6457ffbddf332e944e8
#
_entry.id   f68b1ed72320d6457ffbddf332e944e8
#
_cell.length_a   1.000
_cell.length_b   1.000
_cell.length_c   1.000
_cell.angle_alpha   90.00
_cell.angle_beta   90.00
_cell.angle_gamma   90.00
#
_symmetry.space_group_name_H-M   'P 1'
#
loop_
_entity.id
_entity.type
_entity.pdbx_description
1 polymer ?
#
loop_
_entity_poly.entity_id
_entity_poly.type
_entity_poly.pdbx_seq_one_letter_code
_entity_poly.pdbx_strand_id
1 'polypeptide(L)'
;MTGGLAIVGLGPGDAALVTPQVTAALALASDIVGYGPYVDRIPPRAGLTLHPSDNRVELERAQHALEMAAEGRRVVVVSSGDPGVFAMAAAVFEAVESGPQHWRRLQIDVLPGITAMLAAAARVGAPLGHDFCAINLSDNLKPWALIEKRVRLAAEADFAMAFYNPRSKARPDGFARVLKVLNDACQDNRPVIFARAVSTPDEAIRIVPLPEATPDMADMRTMVLVGTSATRLIARDDVPFVYTPRSVPARSGFE
;
A
#
# COMPACT_ATOMS: atom_id res chain seq x y z
N MET A 1 31.81 5.12 13.32
CA MET A 1 30.35 4.93 13.47
C MET A 1 29.98 3.87 12.43
N THR A 2 29.37 2.79 12.84
CA THR A 2 28.92 1.73 11.92
C THR A 2 27.80 2.29 11.05
N GLY A 3 27.96 2.20 9.72
CA GLY A 3 26.91 2.50 8.77
C GLY A 3 25.71 1.56 8.96
N GLY A 4 24.54 1.97 8.48
CA GLY A 4 23.33 1.17 8.57
C GLY A 4 22.30 1.61 7.52
N LEU A 5 21.35 0.73 7.26
CA LEU A 5 20.25 0.94 6.33
C LEU A 5 18.92 0.93 7.08
N ALA A 6 18.15 2.01 7.00
CA ALA A 6 16.76 2.00 7.44
C ALA A 6 15.82 2.05 6.23
N ILE A 7 14.83 1.18 6.19
CA ILE A 7 13.78 1.17 5.16
C ILE A 7 12.52 1.71 5.83
N VAL A 8 12.06 2.88 5.39
CA VAL A 8 11.05 3.63 6.16
C VAL A 8 9.77 3.92 5.37
N GLY A 9 8.64 3.91 6.07
CA GLY A 9 7.35 4.29 5.53
C GLY A 9 7.02 5.76 5.82
N LEU A 10 6.89 6.57 4.77
CA LEU A 10 6.52 7.99 4.88
C LEU A 10 5.02 8.24 5.10
N GLY A 11 4.25 7.17 5.35
CA GLY A 11 2.81 7.29 5.45
C GLY A 11 2.11 7.65 4.13
N PRO A 12 0.77 7.81 4.14
CA PRO A 12 -0.04 7.92 2.93
C PRO A 12 0.05 9.30 2.24
N GLY A 13 0.47 10.34 2.95
CA GLY A 13 0.56 11.69 2.36
C GLY A 13 0.88 12.77 3.38
N ASP A 14 0.05 12.94 4.40
CA ASP A 14 0.21 13.95 5.44
C ASP A 14 1.45 13.67 6.31
N ALA A 15 2.26 14.71 6.56
CA ALA A 15 3.43 14.65 7.43
C ALA A 15 3.08 14.27 8.88
N ALA A 16 1.89 14.62 9.37
CA ALA A 16 1.40 14.22 10.69
C ALA A 16 1.22 12.69 10.85
N LEU A 17 1.18 11.95 9.73
CA LEU A 17 1.07 10.49 9.70
C LEU A 17 2.42 9.78 9.55
N VAL A 18 3.53 10.52 9.58
CA VAL A 18 4.88 9.96 9.67
C VAL A 18 5.17 9.61 11.14
N THR A 19 5.64 8.39 11.39
CA THR A 19 5.91 7.97 12.77
C THR A 19 7.11 8.72 13.36
N PRO A 20 7.14 8.95 14.69
CA PRO A 20 8.30 9.60 15.33
C PRO A 20 9.63 8.85 15.09
N GLN A 21 9.59 7.52 15.00
CA GLN A 21 10.75 6.69 14.71
C GLN A 21 11.31 6.95 13.30
N VAL A 22 10.43 7.07 12.32
CA VAL A 22 10.81 7.43 10.94
C VAL A 22 11.39 8.85 10.90
N THR A 23 10.77 9.81 11.58
CA THR A 23 11.29 11.19 11.66
C THR A 23 12.69 11.22 12.26
N ALA A 24 12.95 10.46 13.32
CA ALA A 24 14.28 10.36 13.93
C ALA A 24 15.31 9.72 12.97
N ALA A 25 14.95 8.65 12.25
CA ALA A 25 15.83 8.03 11.26
C ALA A 25 16.18 9.00 10.12
N LEU A 26 15.19 9.71 9.58
CA LEU A 26 15.39 10.72 8.54
C LEU A 26 16.32 11.85 9.01
N ALA A 27 16.18 12.32 10.26
CA ALA A 27 17.02 13.37 10.83
C ALA A 27 18.49 12.96 10.94
N LEU A 28 18.78 11.69 11.17
CA LEU A 28 20.12 11.13 11.32
C LEU A 28 20.76 10.67 10.00
N ALA A 29 19.99 10.57 8.91
CA ALA A 29 20.46 10.08 7.62
C ALA A 29 21.53 10.99 7.02
N SER A 30 22.55 10.39 6.38
CA SER A 30 23.46 11.07 5.46
C SER A 30 22.98 10.98 4.00
N ASP A 31 22.22 9.95 3.69
CA ASP A 31 21.77 9.64 2.35
C ASP A 31 20.30 9.16 2.36
N ILE A 32 19.48 9.70 1.46
CA ILE A 32 18.10 9.26 1.22
C ILE A 32 17.99 8.69 -0.18
N VAL A 33 17.50 7.48 -0.28
CA VAL A 33 17.30 6.75 -1.55
C VAL A 33 15.82 6.47 -1.73
N GLY A 34 15.27 6.69 -2.94
CA GLY A 34 13.86 6.41 -3.18
C GLY A 34 13.37 6.76 -4.57
N TYR A 35 12.11 6.44 -4.84
CA TYR A 35 11.41 6.96 -6.00
C TYR A 35 11.29 8.48 -5.91
N GLY A 36 11.56 9.20 -7.02
CA GLY A 36 11.64 10.65 -7.05
C GLY A 36 10.56 11.36 -6.24
N PRO A 37 9.26 11.13 -6.51
CA PRO A 37 8.16 11.77 -5.76
C PRO A 37 8.12 11.49 -4.26
N TYR A 38 8.81 10.44 -3.76
CA TYR A 38 8.92 10.17 -2.32
C TYR A 38 10.12 10.90 -1.73
N VAL A 39 11.23 10.96 -2.47
CA VAL A 39 12.42 11.73 -2.09
C VAL A 39 12.11 13.22 -2.03
N ASP A 40 11.27 13.73 -2.94
CA ASP A 40 10.83 15.14 -2.98
C ASP A 40 10.04 15.57 -1.71
N ARG A 41 9.54 14.60 -0.94
CA ARG A 41 8.88 14.88 0.37
C ARG A 41 9.89 15.19 1.48
N ILE A 42 11.19 14.96 1.27
CA ILE A 42 12.22 15.15 2.28
C ILE A 42 12.90 16.51 2.08
N PRO A 43 12.79 17.43 3.05
CA PRO A 43 13.44 18.71 2.96
C PRO A 43 14.97 18.57 2.86
N PRO A 44 15.63 19.30 1.94
CA PRO A 44 17.08 19.30 1.85
C PRO A 44 17.69 19.95 3.11
N ARG A 45 18.85 19.44 3.54
CA ARG A 45 19.63 20.00 4.65
C ARG A 45 21.13 19.77 4.45
N ALA A 46 21.95 20.52 5.16
CA ALA A 46 23.40 20.33 5.14
C ALA A 46 23.78 18.90 5.57
N GLY A 47 24.68 18.27 4.84
CA GLY A 47 25.16 16.92 5.11
C GLY A 47 24.18 15.79 4.72
N LEU A 48 23.12 16.11 3.98
CA LEU A 48 22.19 15.13 3.41
C LEU A 48 22.33 15.10 1.88
N THR A 49 22.51 13.89 1.33
CA THR A 49 22.48 13.66 -0.11
C THR A 49 21.18 12.92 -0.48
N LEU A 50 20.49 13.41 -1.50
CA LEU A 50 19.26 12.81 -2.02
C LEU A 50 19.57 12.04 -3.30
N HIS A 51 19.13 10.78 -3.38
CA HIS A 51 19.31 9.86 -4.51
C HIS A 51 17.94 9.47 -5.09
N PRO A 52 17.27 10.37 -5.85
CA PRO A 52 16.03 10.04 -6.53
C PRO A 52 16.29 9.08 -7.68
N SER A 53 15.36 8.19 -7.94
CA SER A 53 15.40 7.27 -9.08
C SER A 53 14.00 7.06 -9.66
N ASP A 54 13.94 6.55 -10.90
CA ASP A 54 12.69 6.25 -11.58
C ASP A 54 11.93 5.07 -10.97
N ASN A 55 10.67 4.92 -11.37
CA ASN A 55 9.89 3.73 -11.11
C ASN A 55 10.48 2.52 -11.87
N ARG A 56 10.25 1.30 -11.39
CA ARG A 56 10.69 0.01 -12.00
C ARG A 56 12.19 -0.31 -11.88
N VAL A 57 12.92 0.40 -11.05
CA VAL A 57 14.34 0.11 -10.73
C VAL A 57 14.50 -0.23 -9.24
N GLU A 58 13.52 -0.94 -8.67
CA GLU A 58 13.46 -1.22 -7.24
C GLU A 58 14.67 -2.03 -6.77
N LEU A 59 15.11 -3.03 -7.55
CA LEU A 59 16.27 -3.86 -7.20
C LEU A 59 17.58 -3.07 -7.30
N GLU A 60 17.78 -2.31 -8.37
CA GLU A 60 18.98 -1.45 -8.54
C GLU A 60 19.05 -0.38 -7.45
N ARG A 61 17.92 0.21 -7.08
CA ARG A 61 17.79 1.16 -5.97
C ARG A 61 18.17 0.52 -4.65
N ALA A 62 17.74 -0.73 -4.41
CA ALA A 62 18.08 -1.49 -3.22
C ALA A 62 19.58 -1.79 -3.15
N GLN A 63 20.19 -2.24 -4.25
CA GLN A 63 21.62 -2.51 -4.37
C GLN A 63 22.45 -1.25 -4.09
N HIS A 64 22.10 -0.12 -4.71
CA HIS A 64 22.76 1.16 -4.48
C HIS A 64 22.72 1.59 -3.01
N ALA A 65 21.58 1.42 -2.34
CA ALA A 65 21.45 1.73 -0.91
C ALA A 65 22.31 0.81 -0.03
N LEU A 66 22.37 -0.49 -0.36
CA LEU A 66 23.18 -1.48 0.36
C LEU A 66 24.68 -1.22 0.18
N GLU A 67 25.13 -0.83 -1.01
CA GLU A 67 26.52 -0.44 -1.28
C GLU A 67 26.95 0.72 -0.39
N MET A 68 26.18 1.80 -0.38
CA MET A 68 26.45 2.98 0.47
C MET A 68 26.44 2.63 1.96
N ALA A 69 25.54 1.77 2.42
CA ALA A 69 25.51 1.31 3.81
C ALA A 69 26.76 0.49 4.15
N ALA A 70 27.24 -0.34 3.21
CA ALA A 70 28.48 -1.10 3.37
C ALA A 70 29.75 -0.23 3.44
N GLU A 71 29.71 0.96 2.82
CA GLU A 71 30.75 2.00 2.94
C GLU A 71 30.71 2.74 4.30
N GLY A 72 29.80 2.40 5.19
CA GLY A 72 29.70 3.03 6.51
C GLY A 72 28.76 4.24 6.57
N ARG A 73 27.96 4.51 5.53
CA ARG A 73 27.01 5.61 5.48
C ARG A 73 25.73 5.28 6.25
N ARG A 74 24.99 6.30 6.68
CA ARG A 74 23.66 6.16 7.28
C ARG A 74 22.60 6.38 6.21
N VAL A 75 22.18 5.30 5.59
CA VAL A 75 21.29 5.32 4.43
C VAL A 75 19.83 5.08 4.86
N VAL A 76 18.92 5.88 4.32
CA VAL A 76 17.48 5.66 4.49
C VAL A 76 16.83 5.45 3.13
N VAL A 77 16.17 4.31 2.95
CA VAL A 77 15.32 4.03 1.78
C VAL A 77 13.89 4.42 2.12
N VAL A 78 13.33 5.36 1.35
CA VAL A 78 11.98 5.87 1.59
C VAL A 78 10.94 5.20 0.69
N SER A 79 9.79 4.83 1.29
CA SER A 79 8.60 4.34 0.61
C SER A 79 7.38 5.16 1.01
N SER A 80 6.38 5.29 0.14
CA SER A 80 5.06 5.76 0.56
C SER A 80 4.35 4.68 1.37
N GLY A 81 3.44 5.08 2.27
CA GLY A 81 2.72 4.16 3.12
C GLY A 81 3.64 3.42 4.09
N ASP A 82 3.63 2.09 4.03
CA ASP A 82 4.46 1.18 4.81
C ASP A 82 5.49 0.47 3.91
N PRO A 83 6.77 0.35 4.31
CA PRO A 83 7.80 -0.22 3.46
C PRO A 83 7.67 -1.74 3.24
N GLY A 84 6.94 -2.45 4.10
CA GLY A 84 6.66 -3.89 4.01
C GLY A 84 5.40 -4.22 3.22
N VAL A 85 4.56 -3.22 2.86
CA VAL A 85 3.30 -3.46 2.15
C VAL A 85 3.44 -3.07 0.68
N PHE A 86 3.82 -4.02 -0.17
CA PHE A 86 4.03 -3.86 -1.62
C PHE A 86 5.00 -2.72 -1.97
N ALA A 87 6.06 -2.57 -1.19
CA ALA A 87 7.02 -1.48 -1.27
C ALA A 87 8.47 -1.98 -1.13
N MET A 88 9.41 -1.09 -0.78
CA MET A 88 10.85 -1.31 -0.94
C MET A 88 11.47 -2.39 -0.04
N ALA A 89 10.84 -2.78 1.09
CA ALA A 89 11.47 -3.74 2.01
C ALA A 89 11.73 -5.10 1.34
N ALA A 90 10.77 -5.62 0.55
CA ALA A 90 10.96 -6.87 -0.16
C ALA A 90 12.13 -6.80 -1.16
N ALA A 91 12.23 -5.73 -1.95
CA ALA A 91 13.31 -5.55 -2.92
C ALA A 91 14.70 -5.44 -2.24
N VAL A 92 14.77 -4.80 -1.07
CA VAL A 92 16.02 -4.76 -0.29
C VAL A 92 16.42 -6.16 0.19
N PHE A 93 15.49 -6.95 0.71
CA PHE A 93 15.80 -8.31 1.16
C PHE A 93 16.11 -9.27 -0.01
N GLU A 94 15.47 -9.12 -1.16
CA GLU A 94 15.83 -9.83 -2.40
C GLU A 94 17.27 -9.50 -2.84
N ALA A 95 17.66 -8.22 -2.74
CA ALA A 95 19.03 -7.80 -3.04
C ALA A 95 20.04 -8.37 -2.03
N VAL A 96 19.72 -8.39 -0.73
CA VAL A 96 20.57 -9.00 0.30
C VAL A 96 20.73 -10.51 0.09
N GLU A 97 19.65 -11.20 -0.31
CA GLU A 97 19.67 -12.64 -0.54
C GLU A 97 20.57 -13.02 -1.72
N SER A 98 20.45 -12.29 -2.82
CA SER A 98 21.15 -12.56 -4.09
C SER A 98 22.50 -11.87 -4.22
N GLY A 99 22.81 -10.90 -3.36
CA GLY A 99 23.99 -10.05 -3.45
C GLY A 99 25.19 -10.56 -2.64
N PRO A 100 26.21 -9.70 -2.49
CA PRO A 100 27.44 -10.03 -1.77
C PRO A 100 27.18 -10.44 -0.32
N GLN A 101 27.91 -11.45 0.14
CA GLN A 101 27.71 -12.03 1.48
C GLN A 101 27.88 -11.00 2.63
N HIS A 102 28.69 -9.95 2.45
CA HIS A 102 28.91 -8.93 3.48
C HIS A 102 27.66 -8.07 3.74
N TRP A 103 26.71 -7.94 2.79
CA TRP A 103 25.43 -7.24 3.03
C TRP A 103 24.59 -7.90 4.11
N ARG A 104 24.70 -9.22 4.30
CA ARG A 104 24.01 -9.97 5.37
C ARG A 104 24.46 -9.59 6.79
N ARG A 105 25.57 -8.83 6.91
CA ARG A 105 26.09 -8.34 8.20
C ARG A 105 25.75 -6.88 8.47
N LEU A 106 25.12 -6.20 7.51
CA LEU A 106 24.67 -4.83 7.71
C LEU A 106 23.55 -4.78 8.74
N GLN A 107 23.54 -3.73 9.53
CA GLN A 107 22.34 -3.40 10.31
C GLN A 107 21.28 -2.89 9.36
N ILE A 108 20.17 -3.60 9.24
CA ILE A 108 19.03 -3.24 8.38
C ILE A 108 17.78 -3.19 9.25
N ASP A 109 17.19 -2.01 9.37
CA ASP A 109 15.97 -1.77 10.14
C ASP A 109 14.80 -1.46 9.20
N VAL A 110 13.64 -2.09 9.43
CA VAL A 110 12.38 -1.76 8.76
C VAL A 110 11.52 -0.97 9.72
N LEU A 111 11.30 0.31 9.40
CA LEU A 111 10.50 1.21 10.23
C LEU A 111 9.12 1.38 9.62
N PRO A 112 8.06 0.93 10.30
CA PRO A 112 6.71 0.90 9.74
C PRO A 112 6.15 2.29 9.50
N GLY A 113 5.22 2.38 8.55
CA GLY A 113 4.42 3.55 8.27
C GLY A 113 2.94 3.21 8.13
N ILE A 114 2.09 4.23 8.11
CA ILE A 114 0.66 4.03 7.89
C ILE A 114 0.42 3.75 6.41
N THR A 115 0.03 2.52 6.09
CA THR A 115 -0.27 2.13 4.71
C THR A 115 -1.59 2.73 4.23
N ALA A 116 -1.72 2.93 2.92
CA ALA A 116 -2.87 3.59 2.30
C ALA A 116 -4.21 2.91 2.62
N MET A 117 -4.26 1.57 2.78
CA MET A 117 -5.52 0.89 3.12
C MET A 117 -6.03 1.27 4.52
N LEU A 118 -5.16 1.40 5.51
CA LEU A 118 -5.54 1.80 6.86
C LEU A 118 -5.96 3.28 6.89
N ALA A 119 -5.25 4.14 6.17
CA ALA A 119 -5.62 5.53 6.04
C ALA A 119 -6.98 5.70 5.35
N ALA A 120 -7.24 4.97 4.26
CA ALA A 120 -8.53 4.98 3.56
C ALA A 120 -9.66 4.45 4.45
N ALA A 121 -9.44 3.35 5.16
CA ALA A 121 -10.42 2.79 6.09
C ALA A 121 -10.79 3.79 7.19
N ALA A 122 -9.80 4.46 7.78
CA ALA A 122 -10.02 5.45 8.84
C ALA A 122 -10.84 6.68 8.38
N ARG A 123 -10.79 7.03 7.08
CA ARG A 123 -11.59 8.15 6.54
C ARG A 123 -13.09 7.87 6.50
N VAL A 124 -13.47 6.62 6.39
CA VAL A 124 -14.88 6.21 6.27
C VAL A 124 -15.41 5.46 7.48
N GLY A 125 -14.56 5.06 8.42
CA GLY A 125 -14.96 4.35 9.64
C GLY A 125 -14.16 3.08 9.90
N ALA A 126 -14.79 1.89 9.81
CA ALA A 126 -14.17 0.61 10.09
C ALA A 126 -14.57 -0.49 9.05
N PRO A 127 -14.36 -0.27 7.74
CA PRO A 127 -14.71 -1.27 6.72
C PRO A 127 -13.89 -2.56 6.84
N LEU A 128 -12.72 -2.50 7.50
CA LEU A 128 -11.82 -3.63 7.78
C LEU A 128 -12.02 -4.18 9.19
N GLY A 129 -13.22 -4.08 9.75
CA GLY A 129 -13.53 -4.48 11.13
C GLY A 129 -13.68 -5.97 11.35
N HIS A 130 -13.65 -6.78 10.29
CA HIS A 130 -13.64 -8.25 10.29
C HIS A 130 -12.44 -8.75 9.47
N ASP A 131 -12.39 -10.04 9.12
CA ASP A 131 -11.31 -10.60 8.33
C ASP A 131 -11.17 -9.87 6.99
N PHE A 132 -9.95 -9.52 6.64
CA PHE A 132 -9.66 -8.80 5.40
C PHE A 132 -8.36 -9.27 4.75
N CYS A 133 -8.20 -8.97 3.47
CA CYS A 133 -6.96 -9.20 2.75
C CYS A 133 -6.56 -8.00 1.90
N ALA A 134 -5.24 -7.87 1.65
CA ALA A 134 -4.67 -6.88 0.76
C ALA A 134 -4.12 -7.56 -0.50
N ILE A 135 -4.50 -7.05 -1.68
CA ILE A 135 -4.08 -7.60 -2.97
C ILE A 135 -3.51 -6.48 -3.84
N ASN A 136 -2.27 -6.65 -4.30
CA ASN A 136 -1.67 -5.78 -5.29
C ASN A 136 -2.11 -6.23 -6.69
N LEU A 137 -2.78 -5.36 -7.44
CA LEU A 137 -3.27 -5.62 -8.80
C LEU A 137 -2.22 -5.38 -9.88
N SER A 138 -0.98 -5.03 -9.52
CA SER A 138 0.12 -4.96 -10.48
C SER A 138 0.48 -6.35 -10.98
N ASP A 139 0.55 -6.49 -12.31
CA ASP A 139 0.96 -7.71 -13.02
C ASP A 139 2.44 -7.70 -13.45
N ASN A 140 3.21 -6.71 -12.99
CA ASN A 140 4.64 -6.61 -13.32
C ASN A 140 5.45 -7.83 -12.85
N LEU A 141 5.08 -8.42 -11.70
CA LEU A 141 5.82 -9.51 -11.05
C LEU A 141 5.00 -10.80 -10.90
N LYS A 142 3.77 -10.84 -11.40
CA LYS A 142 2.89 -12.01 -11.31
C LYS A 142 1.83 -12.01 -12.41
N PRO A 143 1.43 -13.20 -12.92
CA PRO A 143 0.44 -13.29 -13.99
C PRO A 143 -0.97 -12.93 -13.52
N TRP A 144 -1.78 -12.38 -14.43
CA TRP A 144 -3.18 -12.02 -14.17
C TRP A 144 -4.03 -13.18 -13.66
N ALA A 145 -3.84 -14.39 -14.18
CA ALA A 145 -4.57 -15.57 -13.71
C ALA A 145 -4.42 -15.80 -12.20
N LEU A 146 -3.25 -15.49 -11.63
CA LEU A 146 -3.03 -15.58 -10.19
C LEU A 146 -3.76 -14.46 -9.42
N ILE A 147 -3.79 -13.25 -9.98
CA ILE A 147 -4.53 -12.12 -9.38
C ILE A 147 -6.02 -12.44 -9.34
N GLU A 148 -6.60 -12.83 -10.47
CA GLU A 148 -8.03 -13.20 -10.59
C GLU A 148 -8.41 -14.35 -9.66
N LYS A 149 -7.56 -15.38 -9.56
CA LYS A 149 -7.77 -16.49 -8.63
C LYS A 149 -7.82 -16.01 -7.18
N ARG A 150 -6.88 -15.13 -6.77
CA ARG A 150 -6.84 -14.59 -5.39
C ARG A 150 -8.06 -13.73 -5.09
N VAL A 151 -8.47 -12.86 -6.02
CA VAL A 151 -9.66 -12.02 -5.88
C VAL A 151 -10.91 -12.89 -5.75
N ARG A 152 -11.08 -13.93 -6.60
CA ARG A 152 -12.22 -14.83 -6.56
C ARG A 152 -12.30 -15.57 -5.22
N LEU A 153 -11.21 -16.18 -4.76
CA LEU A 153 -11.18 -16.91 -3.50
C LEU A 153 -11.47 -16.01 -2.30
N ALA A 154 -10.94 -14.77 -2.30
CA ALA A 154 -11.24 -13.82 -1.25
C ALA A 154 -12.71 -13.37 -1.25
N ALA A 155 -13.30 -13.19 -2.44
CA ALA A 155 -14.71 -12.86 -2.60
C ALA A 155 -15.64 -14.01 -2.17
N GLU A 156 -15.33 -15.24 -2.56
CA GLU A 156 -16.06 -16.45 -2.18
C GLU A 156 -15.99 -16.73 -0.67
N ALA A 157 -14.85 -16.43 -0.04
CA ALA A 157 -14.65 -16.51 1.42
C ALA A 157 -15.21 -15.30 2.18
N ASP A 158 -15.84 -14.36 1.48
CA ASP A 158 -16.44 -13.13 2.04
C ASP A 158 -15.47 -12.23 2.83
N PHE A 159 -14.19 -12.19 2.45
CA PHE A 159 -13.23 -11.23 3.01
C PHE A 159 -13.53 -9.80 2.59
N ALA A 160 -13.32 -8.82 3.47
CA ALA A 160 -13.11 -7.46 3.03
C ALA A 160 -11.77 -7.38 2.28
N MET A 161 -11.71 -6.64 1.18
CA MET A 161 -10.54 -6.61 0.32
C MET A 161 -10.01 -5.17 0.15
N ALA A 162 -8.67 -5.03 0.15
CA ALA A 162 -7.99 -3.79 -0.16
C ALA A 162 -7.13 -3.97 -1.43
N PHE A 163 -7.40 -3.19 -2.47
CA PHE A 163 -6.70 -3.29 -3.74
C PHE A 163 -5.72 -2.12 -3.94
N TYR A 164 -4.44 -2.48 -4.06
CA TYR A 164 -3.36 -1.58 -4.42
C TYR A 164 -3.12 -1.58 -5.93
N ASN A 165 -2.71 -0.43 -6.46
CA ASN A 165 -2.39 -0.25 -7.88
C ASN A 165 -3.52 -0.70 -8.83
N PRO A 166 -4.78 -0.27 -8.60
CA PRO A 166 -5.93 -0.79 -9.34
C PRO A 166 -5.83 -0.50 -10.84
N ARG A 167 -5.33 0.67 -11.24
CA ARG A 167 -5.27 1.08 -12.63
C ARG A 167 -4.09 2.02 -12.89
N SER A 168 -3.47 1.90 -14.06
CA SER A 168 -2.47 2.85 -14.55
C SER A 168 -2.65 3.10 -16.06
N LYS A 169 -1.97 4.12 -16.59
CA LYS A 169 -1.95 4.37 -18.04
C LYS A 169 -1.44 3.17 -18.83
N ALA A 170 -0.44 2.45 -18.28
CA ALA A 170 0.11 1.25 -18.92
C ALA A 170 -0.74 -0.01 -18.70
N ARG A 171 -1.72 0.03 -17.79
CA ARG A 171 -2.59 -1.09 -17.39
C ARG A 171 -4.02 -0.58 -17.22
N PRO A 172 -4.68 -0.15 -18.32
CA PRO A 172 -6.01 0.46 -18.25
C PRO A 172 -7.11 -0.54 -17.90
N ASP A 173 -6.96 -1.83 -18.30
CA ASP A 173 -8.02 -2.83 -18.27
C ASP A 173 -7.99 -3.74 -17.04
N GLY A 174 -6.89 -3.71 -16.25
CA GLY A 174 -6.70 -4.61 -15.12
C GLY A 174 -7.82 -4.55 -14.09
N PHE A 175 -8.25 -3.35 -13.74
CA PHE A 175 -9.32 -3.19 -12.76
C PHE A 175 -10.71 -3.59 -13.29
N ALA A 176 -10.97 -3.44 -14.59
CA ALA A 176 -12.20 -3.97 -15.21
C ALA A 176 -12.32 -5.49 -15.05
N ARG A 177 -11.20 -6.23 -15.20
CA ARG A 177 -11.16 -7.67 -14.97
C ARG A 177 -11.47 -8.03 -13.52
N VAL A 178 -10.93 -7.26 -12.56
CA VAL A 178 -11.21 -7.46 -11.13
C VAL A 178 -12.68 -7.23 -10.82
N LEU A 179 -13.27 -6.13 -11.32
CA LEU A 179 -14.70 -5.85 -11.14
C LEU A 179 -15.58 -6.95 -11.74
N LYS A 180 -15.19 -7.50 -12.91
CA LYS A 180 -15.90 -8.65 -13.48
C LYS A 180 -15.85 -9.85 -12.54
N VAL A 181 -14.67 -10.22 -12.04
CA VAL A 181 -14.52 -11.35 -11.09
C VAL A 181 -15.37 -11.15 -9.84
N LEU A 182 -15.38 -9.91 -9.30
CA LEU A 182 -16.20 -9.58 -8.12
C LEU A 182 -17.70 -9.70 -8.40
N ASN A 183 -18.19 -9.16 -9.52
CA ASN A 183 -19.60 -9.25 -9.89
C ASN A 183 -20.04 -10.70 -10.18
N ASP A 184 -19.14 -11.54 -10.71
CA ASP A 184 -19.40 -12.95 -10.93
C ASP A 184 -19.46 -13.76 -9.60
N ALA A 185 -18.64 -13.36 -8.61
CA ALA A 185 -18.50 -14.09 -7.34
C ALA A 185 -19.44 -13.57 -6.23
N CYS A 186 -19.79 -12.27 -6.24
CA CYS A 186 -20.59 -11.62 -5.22
C CYS A 186 -21.95 -11.25 -5.81
N GLN A 187 -23.02 -11.80 -5.27
CA GLN A 187 -24.40 -11.51 -5.72
C GLN A 187 -25.10 -10.46 -4.85
N ASP A 188 -24.33 -9.61 -4.17
CA ASP A 188 -24.81 -8.61 -3.23
C ASP A 188 -24.34 -7.19 -3.62
N ASN A 189 -24.96 -6.19 -3.01
CA ASN A 189 -24.65 -4.78 -3.21
C ASN A 189 -23.58 -4.28 -2.21
N ARG A 190 -22.57 -5.12 -1.87
CA ARG A 190 -21.49 -4.70 -0.97
C ARG A 190 -20.86 -3.39 -1.39
N PRO A 191 -20.47 -2.52 -0.45
CA PRO A 191 -19.91 -1.22 -0.79
C PRO A 191 -18.50 -1.36 -1.34
N VAL A 192 -18.20 -0.57 -2.37
CA VAL A 192 -16.86 -0.33 -2.90
C VAL A 192 -16.49 1.12 -2.60
N ILE A 193 -15.37 1.31 -1.93
CA ILE A 193 -14.84 2.60 -1.49
C ILE A 193 -13.62 2.93 -2.36
N PHE A 194 -13.68 4.04 -3.06
CA PHE A 194 -12.58 4.62 -3.81
C PHE A 194 -12.00 5.77 -3.01
N ALA A 195 -10.82 5.58 -2.43
CA ALA A 195 -10.12 6.61 -1.68
C ALA A 195 -8.91 7.10 -2.49
N ARG A 196 -9.12 8.18 -3.25
CA ARG A 196 -8.09 8.79 -4.08
C ARG A 196 -7.24 9.74 -3.27
N ALA A 197 -5.93 9.66 -3.44
CA ALA A 197 -4.95 10.55 -2.84
C ALA A 197 -5.16 10.77 -1.32
N VAL A 198 -5.52 9.69 -0.61
CA VAL A 198 -5.86 9.74 0.81
C VAL A 198 -4.78 10.43 1.64
N SER A 199 -5.22 11.28 2.57
CA SER A 199 -4.36 12.12 3.43
C SER A 199 -3.49 13.14 2.69
N THR A 200 -3.93 13.61 1.53
CA THR A 200 -3.33 14.74 0.82
C THR A 200 -4.39 15.83 0.57
N PRO A 201 -4.02 17.06 0.18
CA PRO A 201 -4.98 18.10 -0.18
C PRO A 201 -5.94 17.73 -1.33
N ASP A 202 -5.53 16.77 -2.19
CA ASP A 202 -6.34 16.26 -3.31
C ASP A 202 -7.21 15.05 -2.93
N GLU A 203 -7.40 14.77 -1.63
CA GLU A 203 -8.19 13.64 -1.14
C GLU A 203 -9.61 13.69 -1.69
N ALA A 204 -10.07 12.56 -2.24
CA ALA A 204 -11.45 12.39 -2.66
C ALA A 204 -11.93 10.98 -2.32
N ILE A 205 -13.07 10.89 -1.64
CA ILE A 205 -13.69 9.63 -1.24
C ILE A 205 -15.00 9.45 -2.01
N ARG A 206 -15.16 8.28 -2.64
CA ARG A 206 -16.40 7.88 -3.29
C ARG A 206 -16.79 6.48 -2.84
N ILE A 207 -18.07 6.30 -2.50
CA ILE A 207 -18.61 5.00 -2.08
C ILE A 207 -19.78 4.68 -3.01
N VAL A 208 -19.75 3.49 -3.59
CA VAL A 208 -20.81 2.99 -4.48
C VAL A 208 -21.07 1.51 -4.18
N PRO A 209 -22.28 0.97 -4.48
CA PRO A 209 -22.49 -0.47 -4.48
C PRO A 209 -21.67 -1.13 -5.60
N LEU A 210 -21.27 -2.39 -5.41
CA LEU A 210 -20.40 -3.12 -6.35
C LEU A 210 -20.92 -3.10 -7.81
N PRO A 211 -22.21 -3.26 -8.11
CA PRO A 211 -22.70 -3.21 -9.50
C PRO A 211 -22.54 -1.84 -10.19
N GLU A 212 -22.39 -0.77 -9.41
CA GLU A 212 -22.19 0.60 -9.94
C GLU A 212 -20.71 0.98 -10.05
N ALA A 213 -19.81 0.14 -9.55
CA ALA A 213 -18.37 0.39 -9.62
C ALA A 213 -17.85 0.28 -11.05
N THR A 214 -17.14 1.31 -11.52
CA THR A 214 -16.55 1.34 -12.86
C THR A 214 -15.03 1.55 -12.82
N PRO A 215 -14.28 1.09 -13.84
CA PRO A 215 -12.81 1.16 -13.83
C PRO A 215 -12.25 2.59 -13.81
N ASP A 216 -12.97 3.54 -14.34
CA ASP A 216 -12.59 4.96 -14.41
C ASP A 216 -12.69 5.68 -13.06
N MET A 217 -13.37 5.09 -12.07
CA MET A 217 -13.38 5.58 -10.69
C MET A 217 -12.01 5.40 -9.98
N ALA A 218 -11.09 4.65 -10.56
CA ALA A 218 -9.77 4.39 -9.99
C ALA A 218 -8.64 4.87 -10.91
N ASP A 219 -7.59 5.40 -10.31
CA ASP A 219 -6.30 5.72 -10.94
C ASP A 219 -5.12 5.19 -10.09
N MET A 220 -3.88 5.56 -10.44
CA MET A 220 -2.68 5.14 -9.69
C MET A 220 -2.60 5.67 -8.25
N ARG A 221 -3.37 6.71 -7.93
CA ARG A 221 -3.41 7.33 -6.59
C ARG A 221 -4.62 6.83 -5.79
N THR A 222 -5.36 5.85 -6.29
CA THR A 222 -6.60 5.36 -5.66
C THR A 222 -6.34 4.06 -4.89
N MET A 223 -6.69 4.05 -3.61
CA MET A 223 -6.91 2.85 -2.82
C MET A 223 -8.36 2.41 -2.97
N VAL A 224 -8.59 1.15 -3.31
CA VAL A 224 -9.96 0.62 -3.40
C VAL A 224 -10.18 -0.37 -2.25
N LEU A 225 -11.25 -0.15 -1.47
CA LEU A 225 -11.69 -1.10 -0.47
C LEU A 225 -13.04 -1.69 -0.91
N VAL A 226 -13.18 -3.00 -0.78
CA VAL A 226 -14.43 -3.73 -1.06
C VAL A 226 -14.89 -4.38 0.24
N GLY A 227 -16.12 -4.09 0.64
CA GLY A 227 -16.70 -4.67 1.84
C GLY A 227 -17.04 -6.15 1.72
N THR A 228 -17.45 -6.75 2.82
CA THR A 228 -18.05 -8.08 2.88
C THR A 228 -19.56 -8.01 2.59
N SER A 229 -20.26 -9.13 2.50
CA SER A 229 -21.73 -9.19 2.44
C SER A 229 -22.40 -8.57 3.68
N ALA A 230 -21.70 -8.50 4.81
CA ALA A 230 -22.19 -7.93 6.07
C ALA A 230 -21.82 -6.47 6.28
N THR A 231 -21.00 -5.87 5.41
CA THR A 231 -20.57 -4.46 5.53
C THR A 231 -21.77 -3.53 5.40
N ARG A 232 -21.84 -2.52 6.27
CA ARG A 232 -22.99 -1.61 6.42
C ARG A 232 -22.56 -0.16 6.25
N LEU A 233 -23.53 0.65 5.79
CA LEU A 233 -23.42 2.11 5.75
C LEU A 233 -24.34 2.71 6.80
N ILE A 234 -23.82 3.72 7.53
CA ILE A 234 -24.60 4.56 8.42
C ILE A 234 -24.68 5.95 7.76
N ALA A 235 -25.89 6.35 7.40
CA ALA A 235 -26.12 7.63 6.71
C ALA A 235 -25.66 8.81 7.56
N ARG A 236 -25.08 9.81 6.89
CA ARG A 236 -24.69 11.12 7.43
C ARG A 236 -24.96 12.18 6.36
N ASP A 237 -24.87 13.47 6.76
CA ASP A 237 -25.02 14.61 5.83
C ASP A 237 -23.91 14.63 4.76
N ASP A 238 -22.70 14.19 5.13
CA ASP A 238 -21.54 14.08 4.23
C ASP A 238 -21.31 12.60 3.80
N VAL A 239 -20.05 12.16 3.85
CA VAL A 239 -19.67 10.78 3.54
C VAL A 239 -20.22 9.84 4.63
N PRO A 240 -20.99 8.78 4.28
CA PRO A 240 -21.53 7.84 5.25
C PRO A 240 -20.40 7.10 5.99
N PHE A 241 -20.65 6.70 7.23
CA PHE A 241 -19.77 5.73 7.87
C PHE A 241 -19.94 4.36 7.23
N VAL A 242 -18.83 3.69 6.98
CA VAL A 242 -18.78 2.32 6.50
C VAL A 242 -18.12 1.45 7.56
N TYR A 243 -18.76 0.37 7.96
CA TYR A 243 -18.15 -0.57 8.88
C TYR A 243 -18.55 -2.01 8.57
N THR A 244 -17.68 -2.95 8.90
CA THR A 244 -17.96 -4.39 8.86
C THR A 244 -18.17 -4.86 10.30
N PRO A 245 -19.34 -5.49 10.64
CA PRO A 245 -19.60 -6.00 11.98
C PRO A 245 -18.56 -7.04 12.40
N ARG A 246 -18.24 -7.07 13.69
CA ARG A 246 -17.28 -8.03 14.27
C ARG A 246 -17.79 -9.47 14.34
N SER A 247 -19.09 -9.65 14.24
CA SER A 247 -19.74 -10.96 14.26
C SER A 247 -20.45 -11.24 12.95
N VAL A 248 -20.33 -12.47 12.47
CA VAL A 248 -21.17 -13.00 11.40
C VAL A 248 -22.37 -13.65 12.06
N PRO A 249 -23.62 -13.27 11.72
CA PRO A 249 -24.80 -14.02 12.17
C PRO A 249 -24.64 -15.48 11.73
N ALA A 250 -24.93 -16.43 12.63
CA ALA A 250 -24.93 -17.85 12.28
C ALA A 250 -25.83 -18.04 11.04
N ARG A 251 -25.23 -18.21 9.87
CA ARG A 251 -25.95 -18.67 8.68
C ARG A 251 -26.20 -20.16 8.91
N SER A 252 -27.46 -20.59 8.85
CA SER A 252 -27.81 -22.00 8.77
C SER A 252 -27.06 -22.63 7.58
N GLY A 253 -25.90 -23.26 7.82
CA GLY A 253 -25.08 -23.87 6.77
C GLY A 253 -23.58 -23.96 7.03
N PHE A 254 -23.07 -23.42 8.13
CA PHE A 254 -21.72 -23.67 8.62
C PHE A 254 -21.80 -24.41 9.97
N GLU A 255 -22.31 -25.65 9.94
CA GLU A 255 -22.12 -26.70 10.96
C GLU A 255 -21.16 -27.76 10.43
#